data_a4a71d12f724fcff7af44e6653b453a2
#
_entry.id   a4a71d12f724fcff7af44e6653b453a2
#
_cell.length_a   1.000
_cell.length_b   1.000
_cell.length_c   1.000
_cell.angle_alpha   90.00
_cell.angle_beta   90.00
_cell.angle_gamma   90.00
#
_symmetry.space_group_name_H-M   'P 1'
#
loop_
_entity.id
_entity.type
_entity.pdbx_description
1 polymer ?
#
loop_
_entity_poly.entity_id
_entity_poly.type
_entity_poly.pdbx_seq_one_letter_code
_entity_poly.pdbx_strand_id
1 'polypeptide(L)'
;MTHGNNIRPTSLLLVILAMTLCQQRSYAQIGDYRNDFSIGVNAGYMMTNVGFSPKVTQSMKPGMSGGLSFRYTSEKYFKTLCSVYAEINYAQMGWRENIVTLKSEPVTGASGEAEKYDRRINYIQVPVMAQLAWGGERQGIAFVFQAGPQFGYMLSESTVTNFTTDNANTTNRANKTVQQYSMPVEKKLDYGICAGLGLQYSHPAVGHFLLEARCYYGLGNIYGSTKRDYFGKSNHAAIEVKLAYMIDLKKKTKKANINKQQK
;
A
#
# COMPACT_ATOMS: atom_id res chain seq x y z
N MET A 1 42.05 -1.64 -24.86
CA MET A 1 40.99 -2.12 -25.80
C MET A 1 39.69 -1.47 -25.40
N THR A 2 39.33 -0.40 -26.08
CA THR A 2 38.11 0.39 -25.81
C THR A 2 36.99 -0.18 -26.65
N HIS A 3 36.01 -0.81 -26.00
CA HIS A 3 34.75 -1.23 -26.66
C HIS A 3 33.87 0.01 -26.92
N GLY A 4 33.92 0.52 -28.15
CA GLY A 4 32.97 1.51 -28.63
C GLY A 4 31.60 0.85 -28.84
N ASN A 5 30.59 1.25 -28.03
CA ASN A 5 29.21 0.90 -28.24
C ASN A 5 28.70 1.62 -29.50
N ASN A 6 28.71 0.94 -30.64
CA ASN A 6 28.06 1.39 -31.86
C ASN A 6 26.55 1.26 -31.70
N ILE A 7 25.89 2.33 -31.27
CA ILE A 7 24.41 2.44 -31.31
C ILE A 7 24.02 2.40 -32.79
N ARG A 8 23.30 1.35 -33.20
CA ARG A 8 22.85 1.18 -34.58
C ARG A 8 21.93 2.36 -34.95
N PRO A 9 22.17 3.01 -36.12
CA PRO A 9 21.37 4.20 -36.52
C PRO A 9 19.84 3.90 -36.58
N THR A 10 19.47 2.65 -36.75
CA THR A 10 18.06 2.19 -36.73
C THR A 10 17.40 2.32 -35.35
N SER A 11 18.14 2.13 -34.25
CA SER A 11 17.58 2.33 -32.90
C SER A 11 17.40 3.81 -32.57
N LEU A 12 18.27 4.67 -33.05
CA LEU A 12 18.13 6.13 -32.89
C LEU A 12 16.92 6.65 -33.68
N LEU A 13 16.70 6.14 -34.88
CA LEU A 13 15.53 6.49 -35.72
C LEU A 13 14.20 6.07 -35.08
N LEU A 14 14.16 4.88 -34.44
CA LEU A 14 12.99 4.40 -33.71
C LEU A 14 12.68 5.25 -32.48
N VAL A 15 13.68 5.71 -31.75
CA VAL A 15 13.47 6.61 -30.59
C VAL A 15 12.99 7.98 -31.05
N ILE A 16 13.51 8.54 -32.14
CA ILE A 16 13.07 9.81 -32.70
C ILE A 16 11.63 9.68 -33.22
N LEU A 17 11.28 8.58 -33.89
CA LEU A 17 9.93 8.30 -34.37
C LEU A 17 8.94 8.13 -33.19
N ALA A 18 9.33 7.47 -32.10
CA ALA A 18 8.53 7.36 -30.89
C ALA A 18 8.31 8.72 -30.21
N MET A 19 9.33 9.59 -30.16
CA MET A 19 9.21 10.94 -29.62
C MET A 19 8.32 11.85 -30.48
N THR A 20 8.33 11.70 -31.80
CA THR A 20 7.44 12.47 -32.70
C THR A 20 5.99 11.99 -32.64
N LEU A 21 5.74 10.71 -32.41
CA LEU A 21 4.38 10.18 -32.20
C LEU A 21 3.80 10.61 -30.84
N CYS A 22 4.62 10.91 -29.85
CA CYS A 22 4.15 11.48 -28.57
C CYS A 22 3.81 12.96 -28.64
N GLN A 23 4.09 13.67 -29.72
CA GLN A 23 3.71 15.08 -29.91
C GLN A 23 2.30 15.27 -30.51
N GLN A 24 1.39 14.33 -30.32
CA GLN A 24 0.00 14.65 -30.53
C GLN A 24 -0.37 15.75 -29.53
N ARG A 25 -0.60 16.96 -30.04
CA ARG A 25 -1.23 18.03 -29.27
C ARG A 25 -2.60 17.51 -28.85
N SER A 26 -2.64 16.86 -27.67
CA SER A 26 -3.89 16.67 -26.98
C SER A 26 -4.44 18.07 -26.76
N TYR A 27 -5.47 18.44 -27.49
CA TYR A 27 -6.38 19.50 -27.06
C TYR A 27 -6.92 18.96 -25.73
N ALA A 28 -6.25 19.33 -24.64
CA ALA A 28 -6.70 19.00 -23.32
C ALA A 28 -8.08 19.63 -23.20
N GLN A 29 -9.13 18.80 -23.25
CA GLN A 29 -10.46 19.28 -22.93
C GLN A 29 -10.35 19.83 -21.51
N ILE A 30 -10.66 21.13 -21.38
CA ILE A 30 -10.59 21.83 -20.11
C ILE A 30 -11.58 21.14 -19.19
N GLY A 31 -11.08 20.40 -18.21
CA GLY A 31 -11.91 19.77 -17.18
C GLY A 31 -12.58 20.84 -16.33
N ASP A 32 -13.70 20.51 -15.72
CA ASP A 32 -14.33 21.36 -14.73
C ASP A 32 -13.46 21.39 -13.48
N TYR A 33 -12.81 22.53 -13.22
CA TYR A 33 -12.02 22.71 -12.02
C TYR A 33 -12.91 22.62 -10.77
N ARG A 34 -12.51 21.72 -9.90
CA ARG A 34 -13.04 21.59 -8.53
C ARG A 34 -12.04 22.21 -7.58
N ASN A 35 -12.17 22.52 -6.47
CA ASN A 35 -11.22 22.87 -5.41
C ASN A 35 -11.87 22.45 -4.09
N ASP A 36 -12.38 21.22 -4.10
CA ASP A 36 -13.06 20.67 -2.95
C ASP A 36 -12.03 19.96 -2.07
N PHE A 37 -11.97 20.37 -0.83
CA PHE A 37 -11.11 19.73 0.17
C PHE A 37 -11.97 19.03 1.21
N SER A 38 -11.71 17.76 1.43
CA SER A 38 -12.42 16.92 2.40
C SER A 38 -11.42 16.38 3.43
N ILE A 39 -11.86 16.28 4.68
CA ILE A 39 -11.13 15.65 5.78
C ILE A 39 -12.02 14.59 6.40
N GLY A 40 -11.41 13.54 6.94
CA GLY A 40 -12.16 12.47 7.56
C GLY A 40 -11.34 11.57 8.44
N VAL A 41 -11.99 10.52 8.90
CA VAL A 41 -11.41 9.45 9.69
C VAL A 41 -11.56 8.13 8.95
N ASN A 42 -10.65 7.20 9.19
CA ASN A 42 -10.72 5.87 8.62
C ASN A 42 -10.37 4.80 9.64
N ALA A 43 -10.88 3.60 9.40
CA ALA A 43 -10.52 2.40 10.14
C ALA A 43 -10.54 1.21 9.18
N GLY A 44 -9.61 0.27 9.36
CA GLY A 44 -9.47 -0.89 8.49
C GLY A 44 -9.05 -2.14 9.25
N TYR A 45 -9.41 -3.28 8.68
CA TYR A 45 -8.90 -4.59 9.05
C TYR A 45 -7.95 -5.06 7.97
N MET A 46 -6.76 -5.46 8.38
CA MET A 46 -5.70 -5.85 7.45
C MET A 46 -5.19 -7.27 7.75
N MET A 47 -4.77 -7.94 6.70
CA MET A 47 -4.06 -9.20 6.76
C MET A 47 -2.68 -9.00 6.15
N THR A 48 -1.63 -9.29 6.92
CA THR A 48 -0.25 -8.95 6.57
C THR A 48 0.64 -10.18 6.59
N ASN A 49 1.69 -10.13 5.79
CA ASN A 49 2.81 -11.07 5.84
C ASN A 49 4.11 -10.37 5.43
N VAL A 50 5.23 -11.09 5.52
CA VAL A 50 6.55 -10.63 5.08
C VAL A 50 7.12 -11.61 4.07
N GLY A 51 7.49 -11.13 2.89
CA GLY A 51 8.12 -11.93 1.85
C GLY A 51 9.60 -12.17 2.17
N PHE A 52 9.94 -13.31 2.77
CA PHE A 52 11.31 -13.67 3.08
C PHE A 52 12.01 -14.46 1.96
N SER A 53 13.32 -14.21 1.81
CA SER A 53 14.24 -15.05 1.05
C SER A 53 15.56 -15.20 1.84
N PRO A 54 15.90 -16.40 2.36
CA PRO A 54 15.20 -17.70 2.25
C PRO A 54 13.77 -17.68 2.80
N LYS A 55 12.90 -18.56 2.26
CA LYS A 55 11.48 -18.58 2.59
C LYS A 55 11.23 -19.01 4.04
N VAL A 56 10.37 -18.27 4.72
CA VAL A 56 9.79 -18.64 6.03
C VAL A 56 8.32 -19.00 5.80
N THR A 57 7.87 -20.15 6.28
CA THR A 57 6.49 -20.59 6.14
C THR A 57 5.59 -19.78 7.08
N GLN A 58 4.62 -19.06 6.53
CA GLN A 58 3.79 -18.12 7.26
C GLN A 58 2.32 -18.30 6.93
N SER A 59 1.48 -17.94 7.88
CA SER A 59 0.08 -17.56 7.64
C SER A 59 -0.08 -16.04 7.72
N MET A 60 -1.11 -15.52 7.08
CA MET A 60 -1.40 -14.10 7.16
C MET A 60 -1.73 -13.71 8.60
N LYS A 61 -1.11 -12.61 9.06
CA LYS A 61 -1.34 -12.08 10.40
C LYS A 61 -2.42 -11.02 10.35
N PRO A 62 -3.49 -11.15 11.16
CA PRO A 62 -4.48 -10.11 11.30
C PRO A 62 -3.91 -8.88 12.01
N GLY A 63 -4.32 -7.70 11.56
CA GLY A 63 -3.97 -6.40 12.13
C GLY A 63 -5.08 -5.38 11.92
N MET A 64 -4.93 -4.24 12.54
CA MET A 64 -5.85 -3.11 12.39
C MET A 64 -5.08 -1.88 11.93
N SER A 65 -5.78 -1.04 11.21
CA SER A 65 -5.31 0.30 10.86
C SER A 65 -6.38 1.33 11.19
N GLY A 66 -5.96 2.58 11.37
CA GLY A 66 -6.89 3.68 11.55
C GLY A 66 -6.18 5.01 11.67
N GLY A 67 -6.87 6.08 11.26
CA GLY A 67 -6.28 7.39 11.25
C GLY A 67 -7.13 8.46 10.58
N LEU A 68 -6.43 9.45 10.02
CA LEU A 68 -7.04 10.60 9.35
C LEU A 68 -6.90 10.45 7.84
N SER A 69 -7.94 10.89 7.13
CA SER A 69 -7.99 10.92 5.67
C SER A 69 -8.14 12.35 5.17
N PHE A 70 -7.44 12.66 4.09
CA PHE A 70 -7.45 13.95 3.42
C PHE A 70 -7.68 13.72 1.93
N ARG A 71 -8.61 14.45 1.32
CA ARG A 71 -8.87 14.38 -0.10
C ARG A 71 -8.94 15.78 -0.69
N TYR A 72 -8.20 15.99 -1.76
CA TYR A 72 -8.28 17.17 -2.58
C TYR A 72 -8.76 16.78 -3.97
N THR A 73 -9.99 17.19 -4.32
CA THR A 73 -10.57 16.99 -5.65
C THR A 73 -10.21 18.16 -6.53
N SER A 74 -9.35 17.91 -7.53
CA SER A 74 -8.81 18.96 -8.41
C SER A 74 -9.73 19.28 -9.56
N GLU A 75 -10.23 18.27 -10.24
CA GLU A 75 -11.00 18.47 -11.48
C GLU A 75 -11.89 17.27 -11.80
N LYS A 76 -12.81 17.50 -12.72
CA LYS A 76 -13.69 16.50 -13.30
C LYS A 76 -13.49 16.43 -14.79
N TYR A 77 -13.12 15.27 -15.30
CA TYR A 77 -13.06 14.95 -16.70
C TYR A 77 -14.24 14.06 -17.09
N PHE A 78 -15.15 14.55 -17.94
CA PHE A 78 -16.38 13.84 -18.31
C PHE A 78 -17.16 13.35 -17.07
N LYS A 79 -17.10 12.04 -16.81
CA LYS A 79 -17.75 11.39 -15.68
C LYS A 79 -16.77 11.00 -14.55
N THR A 80 -15.47 11.33 -14.72
CA THR A 80 -14.41 10.94 -13.80
C THR A 80 -14.02 12.11 -12.91
N LEU A 81 -14.11 11.94 -11.61
CA LEU A 81 -13.56 12.86 -10.62
C LEU A 81 -12.11 12.47 -10.32
N CYS A 82 -11.20 13.42 -10.46
CA CYS A 82 -9.78 13.26 -10.20
C CYS A 82 -9.43 13.92 -8.87
N SER A 83 -8.85 13.15 -7.95
CA SER A 83 -8.51 13.63 -6.61
C SER A 83 -7.13 13.12 -6.20
N VAL A 84 -6.48 13.84 -5.30
CA VAL A 84 -5.36 13.35 -4.50
C VAL A 84 -5.92 12.95 -3.15
N TYR A 85 -5.63 11.72 -2.74
CA TYR A 85 -6.07 11.13 -1.47
C TYR A 85 -4.86 10.77 -0.63
N ALA A 86 -4.78 11.28 0.57
CA ALA A 86 -3.69 11.01 1.49
C ALA A 86 -4.24 10.63 2.87
N GLU A 87 -3.49 9.81 3.59
CA GLU A 87 -3.86 9.40 4.95
C GLU A 87 -2.66 9.49 5.88
N ILE A 88 -2.96 9.58 7.17
CA ILE A 88 -1.99 9.35 8.25
C ILE A 88 -2.61 8.31 9.16
N ASN A 89 -2.06 7.10 9.15
CA ASN A 89 -2.64 5.95 9.83
C ASN A 89 -1.66 5.34 10.83
N TYR A 90 -2.16 4.92 11.97
CA TYR A 90 -1.52 3.88 12.76
C TYR A 90 -1.90 2.52 12.16
N ALA A 91 -0.93 1.62 11.96
CA ALA A 91 -1.15 0.32 11.36
C ALA A 91 -0.34 -0.77 12.06
N GLN A 92 -0.97 -1.92 12.27
CA GLN A 92 -0.35 -3.10 12.88
C GLN A 92 -0.02 -4.12 11.79
N MET A 93 1.25 -4.24 11.46
CA MET A 93 1.76 -5.18 10.47
C MET A 93 2.55 -6.31 11.13
N GLY A 94 3.04 -7.25 10.33
CA GLY A 94 3.91 -8.31 10.80
C GLY A 94 3.63 -9.64 10.14
N TRP A 95 4.03 -10.72 10.81
CA TRP A 95 3.81 -12.07 10.32
C TRP A 95 3.57 -13.06 11.47
N ARG A 96 2.97 -14.18 11.11
CA ARG A 96 2.78 -15.33 11.97
C ARG A 96 3.39 -16.54 11.29
N GLU A 97 4.26 -17.25 11.96
CA GLU A 97 4.86 -18.45 11.39
C GLU A 97 3.93 -19.66 11.53
N ASN A 98 3.97 -20.49 10.49
CA ASN A 98 3.32 -21.77 10.47
C ASN A 98 4.40 -22.85 10.70
N ILE A 99 4.61 -23.22 11.97
CA ILE A 99 5.66 -24.14 12.38
C ILE A 99 5.12 -25.57 12.30
N VAL A 100 5.46 -26.25 11.20
CA VAL A 100 4.97 -27.60 10.89
C VAL A 100 6.10 -28.58 10.61
N THR A 101 5.81 -29.86 10.80
CA THR A 101 6.67 -30.97 10.40
C THR A 101 6.66 -31.17 8.89
N LEU A 102 7.52 -32.04 8.37
CA LEU A 102 7.51 -32.45 6.95
C LEU A 102 6.20 -33.11 6.53
N LYS A 103 5.40 -33.62 7.47
CA LYS A 103 4.06 -34.17 7.22
C LYS A 103 2.94 -33.12 7.31
N SER A 104 3.28 -31.84 7.45
CA SER A 104 2.34 -30.72 7.63
C SER A 104 1.56 -30.75 8.96
N GLU A 105 2.03 -31.52 9.94
CA GLU A 105 1.47 -31.52 11.30
C GLU A 105 2.11 -30.39 12.12
N PRO A 106 1.39 -29.76 13.06
CA PRO A 106 1.98 -28.78 13.98
C PRO A 106 3.14 -29.38 14.78
N VAL A 107 4.24 -28.64 14.89
CA VAL A 107 5.33 -29.02 15.79
C VAL A 107 4.90 -28.68 17.20
N THR A 108 4.98 -29.69 18.11
CA THR A 108 4.65 -29.52 19.52
C THR A 108 5.92 -29.25 20.34
N GLY A 109 5.86 -28.24 21.18
CA GLY A 109 6.92 -27.92 22.13
C GLY A 109 6.92 -28.83 23.35
N ALA A 110 7.83 -28.57 24.30
CA ALA A 110 7.94 -29.33 25.56
C ALA A 110 6.67 -29.28 26.42
N SER A 111 5.83 -28.28 26.25
CA SER A 111 4.53 -28.14 26.94
C SER A 111 3.40 -28.99 26.32
N GLY A 112 3.64 -29.69 25.21
CA GLY A 112 2.60 -30.39 24.44
C GLY A 112 1.72 -29.50 23.56
N GLU A 113 1.90 -28.18 23.59
CA GLU A 113 1.20 -27.25 22.73
C GLU A 113 1.93 -27.03 21.40
N ALA A 114 1.20 -26.68 20.35
CA ALA A 114 1.78 -26.31 19.07
C ALA A 114 2.67 -25.07 19.23
N GLU A 115 3.87 -25.13 18.68
CA GLU A 115 4.78 -23.98 18.68
C GLU A 115 4.21 -22.82 17.90
N LYS A 116 4.31 -21.60 18.47
CA LYS A 116 3.76 -20.37 17.90
C LYS A 116 4.82 -19.28 17.90
N TYR A 117 4.95 -18.62 16.76
CA TYR A 117 5.73 -17.39 16.62
C TYR A 117 4.92 -16.35 15.89
N ASP A 118 4.68 -15.24 16.57
CA ASP A 118 3.87 -14.13 16.07
C ASP A 118 4.63 -12.83 16.33
N ARG A 119 5.02 -12.11 15.25
CA ARG A 119 5.71 -10.84 15.35
C ARG A 119 4.83 -9.71 14.82
N ARG A 120 4.64 -8.71 15.67
CA ARG A 120 3.88 -7.48 15.36
C ARG A 120 4.82 -6.31 15.28
N ILE A 121 4.63 -5.50 14.25
CA ILE A 121 5.35 -4.27 14.01
C ILE A 121 4.32 -3.17 13.82
N ASN A 122 4.40 -2.14 14.63
CA ASN A 122 3.48 -1.01 14.59
C ASN A 122 4.13 0.13 13.80
N TYR A 123 3.37 0.66 12.83
CA TYR A 123 3.81 1.74 11.94
C TYR A 123 2.90 2.95 12.01
N ILE A 124 3.46 4.14 11.80
CA ILE A 124 2.73 5.25 11.21
C ILE A 124 2.90 5.12 9.70
N GLN A 125 1.78 5.09 8.97
CA GLN A 125 1.76 4.96 7.50
C GLN A 125 1.16 6.21 6.87
N VAL A 126 1.78 6.66 5.78
CA VAL A 126 1.35 7.82 4.99
C VAL A 126 1.25 7.40 3.52
N PRO A 127 0.12 6.81 3.10
CA PRO A 127 -0.19 6.64 1.68
C PRO A 127 -0.56 7.99 1.04
N VAL A 128 -0.08 8.21 -0.19
CA VAL A 128 -0.45 9.34 -1.04
C VAL A 128 -0.85 8.79 -2.40
N MET A 129 -2.13 8.88 -2.73
CA MET A 129 -2.70 8.17 -3.87
C MET A 129 -3.41 9.12 -4.83
N ALA A 130 -3.28 8.85 -6.11
CA ALA A 130 -4.21 9.38 -7.11
C ALA A 130 -5.52 8.58 -6.98
N GLN A 131 -6.64 9.29 -6.86
CA GLN A 131 -7.97 8.70 -6.75
C GLN A 131 -8.83 9.12 -7.93
N LEU A 132 -9.43 8.14 -8.57
CA LEU A 132 -10.39 8.31 -9.66
C LEU A 132 -11.75 7.79 -9.19
N ALA A 133 -12.81 8.58 -9.38
CA ALA A 133 -14.16 8.18 -8.99
C ALA A 133 -15.14 8.38 -10.15
N TRP A 134 -16.01 7.38 -10.33
CA TRP A 134 -17.05 7.35 -11.38
C TRP A 134 -18.41 7.11 -10.75
N GLY A 135 -19.37 7.96 -11.03
CA GLY A 135 -20.75 7.85 -10.54
C GLY A 135 -21.25 9.08 -9.80
N GLY A 136 -21.91 8.87 -8.66
CA GLY A 136 -22.51 9.93 -7.86
C GLY A 136 -21.49 10.88 -7.26
N GLU A 137 -21.41 12.11 -7.79
CA GLU A 137 -20.44 13.12 -7.35
C GLU A 137 -20.79 13.71 -5.99
N ARG A 138 -22.02 14.23 -5.85
CA ARG A 138 -22.51 14.88 -4.63
C ARG A 138 -23.60 14.07 -3.92
N GLN A 139 -24.21 13.15 -4.64
CA GLN A 139 -25.27 12.29 -4.14
C GLN A 139 -25.23 10.95 -4.87
N GLY A 140 -25.37 9.87 -4.10
CA GLY A 140 -25.45 8.51 -4.63
C GLY A 140 -24.10 7.78 -4.57
N ILE A 141 -24.01 6.69 -5.31
CA ILE A 141 -22.87 5.76 -5.29
C ILE A 141 -21.89 6.09 -6.41
N ALA A 142 -20.59 6.09 -6.10
CA ALA A 142 -19.50 6.14 -7.05
C ALA A 142 -18.57 4.94 -6.86
N PHE A 143 -18.08 4.39 -7.96
CA PHE A 143 -16.96 3.46 -7.96
C PHE A 143 -15.65 4.25 -7.85
N VAL A 144 -14.72 3.77 -7.03
CA VAL A 144 -13.46 4.44 -6.75
C VAL A 144 -12.31 3.49 -7.05
N PHE A 145 -11.32 3.99 -7.77
CA PHE A 145 -10.00 3.39 -7.92
C PHE A 145 -8.96 4.35 -7.37
N GLN A 146 -7.99 3.82 -6.64
CA GLN A 146 -6.89 4.63 -6.15
C GLN A 146 -5.58 3.84 -6.13
N ALA A 147 -4.48 4.52 -6.43
CA ALA A 147 -3.14 3.95 -6.41
C ALA A 147 -2.09 5.02 -6.16
N GLY A 148 -1.00 4.63 -5.50
CA GLY A 148 0.11 5.53 -5.23
C GLY A 148 1.17 4.96 -4.30
N PRO A 149 2.20 5.74 -3.98
CA PRO A 149 3.19 5.37 -3.00
C PRO A 149 2.63 5.39 -1.57
N GLN A 150 3.18 4.52 -0.74
CA GLN A 150 2.93 4.49 0.69
C GLN A 150 4.26 4.46 1.43
N PHE A 151 4.39 5.30 2.44
CA PHE A 151 5.54 5.36 3.33
C PHE A 151 5.11 4.95 4.73
N GLY A 152 5.99 4.25 5.45
CA GLY A 152 5.76 3.80 6.81
C GLY A 152 6.96 4.08 7.68
N TYR A 153 6.73 4.50 8.92
CA TYR A 153 7.78 4.62 9.93
C TYR A 153 7.44 3.74 11.13
N MET A 154 8.36 2.83 11.47
CA MET A 154 8.20 1.90 12.57
C MET A 154 8.25 2.62 13.91
N LEU A 155 7.25 2.36 14.75
CA LEU A 155 7.16 2.88 16.12
C LEU A 155 7.68 1.87 17.13
N SER A 156 7.22 0.62 17.01
CA SER A 156 7.56 -0.45 17.94
C SER A 156 7.41 -1.82 17.30
N GLU A 157 8.07 -2.80 17.88
CA GLU A 157 7.88 -4.22 17.57
C GLU A 157 7.61 -5.02 18.83
N SER A 158 6.88 -6.11 18.68
CA SER A 158 6.64 -7.08 19.75
C SER A 158 6.57 -8.48 19.18
N THR A 159 7.09 -9.45 19.94
CA THR A 159 7.09 -10.86 19.56
C THR A 159 6.38 -11.66 20.64
N VAL A 160 5.50 -12.55 20.23
CA VAL A 160 4.84 -13.54 21.09
C VAL A 160 5.26 -14.93 20.63
N THR A 161 5.87 -15.69 21.53
CA THR A 161 6.33 -17.06 21.29
C THR A 161 6.07 -17.91 22.53
N ASN A 162 5.85 -19.21 22.35
CA ASN A 162 5.69 -20.16 23.43
C ASN A 162 6.83 -21.21 23.50
N PHE A 163 7.95 -20.92 22.82
CA PHE A 163 9.15 -21.75 22.84
C PHE A 163 10.40 -20.87 22.99
N THR A 164 11.53 -21.50 23.35
CA THR A 164 12.82 -20.79 23.48
C THR A 164 13.43 -20.57 22.10
N THR A 165 13.57 -19.29 21.71
CA THR A 165 14.04 -18.89 20.37
C THR A 165 15.54 -19.16 20.16
N ASP A 166 16.35 -19.04 21.20
CA ASP A 166 17.82 -19.18 21.13
C ASP A 166 18.27 -20.62 20.81
N ASN A 167 17.46 -21.62 21.24
CA ASN A 167 17.74 -23.04 21.04
C ASN A 167 16.56 -23.74 20.33
N ALA A 168 15.95 -23.09 19.34
CA ALA A 168 14.85 -23.66 18.60
C ALA A 168 15.26 -24.98 17.94
N ASN A 169 14.63 -26.09 18.34
CA ASN A 169 14.88 -27.41 17.76
C ASN A 169 14.28 -27.46 16.34
N THR A 170 15.15 -27.48 15.33
CA THR A 170 14.74 -27.50 13.91
C THR A 170 14.68 -28.93 13.34
N THR A 171 15.03 -29.95 14.09
CA THR A 171 15.17 -31.33 13.58
C THR A 171 13.89 -31.85 12.94
N ASN A 172 12.74 -31.55 13.55
CA ASN A 172 11.43 -32.01 13.10
C ASN A 172 10.65 -30.95 12.29
N ARG A 173 11.24 -29.80 12.01
CA ARG A 173 10.57 -28.70 11.30
C ARG A 173 10.77 -28.82 9.79
N ALA A 174 9.70 -28.57 9.02
CA ALA A 174 9.76 -28.48 7.56
C ALA A 174 10.58 -27.25 7.13
N ASN A 175 10.46 -26.13 7.85
CA ASN A 175 11.28 -24.94 7.66
C ASN A 175 12.37 -24.87 8.73
N LYS A 176 13.61 -24.88 8.27
CA LYS A 176 14.81 -24.83 9.13
C LYS A 176 15.35 -23.41 9.33
N THR A 177 14.71 -22.40 8.72
CA THR A 177 15.10 -21.00 8.87
C THR A 177 14.64 -20.49 10.24
N VAL A 178 15.57 -20.06 11.09
CA VAL A 178 15.33 -19.61 12.47
C VAL A 178 15.97 -18.25 12.78
N GLN A 179 16.75 -17.70 11.86
CA GLN A 179 17.50 -16.45 12.06
C GLN A 179 16.59 -15.27 12.40
N GLN A 180 15.37 -15.24 11.87
CA GLN A 180 14.38 -14.18 12.16
C GLN A 180 13.99 -14.10 13.63
N TYR A 181 14.22 -15.14 14.44
CA TYR A 181 13.86 -15.13 15.85
C TYR A 181 14.75 -14.20 16.68
N SER A 182 16.04 -14.14 16.36
CA SER A 182 17.02 -13.31 17.06
C SER A 182 17.28 -11.94 16.42
N MET A 183 16.75 -11.70 15.20
CA MET A 183 17.00 -10.45 14.47
C MET A 183 15.96 -9.37 14.84
N PRO A 184 16.37 -8.20 15.37
CA PRO A 184 15.46 -7.04 15.47
C PRO A 184 15.20 -6.46 14.08
N VAL A 185 14.12 -5.68 13.94
CA VAL A 185 13.89 -4.90 12.73
C VAL A 185 14.95 -3.81 12.61
N GLU A 186 15.77 -3.87 11.58
CA GLU A 186 16.89 -2.94 11.38
C GLU A 186 16.43 -1.64 10.69
N LYS A 187 15.56 -1.77 9.70
CA LYS A 187 15.10 -0.63 8.90
C LYS A 187 13.75 -0.16 9.38
N LYS A 188 13.74 1.02 10.02
CA LYS A 188 12.50 1.61 10.54
C LYS A 188 11.63 2.24 9.45
N LEU A 189 12.22 2.60 8.30
CA LEU A 189 11.50 3.16 7.16
C LEU A 189 11.04 2.05 6.23
N ASP A 190 9.73 1.94 6.05
CA ASP A 190 9.09 1.10 5.04
C ASP A 190 8.55 1.98 3.92
N TYR A 191 8.61 1.50 2.70
CA TYR A 191 8.06 2.19 1.54
C TYR A 191 7.62 1.17 0.49
N GLY A 192 6.59 1.52 -0.24
CA GLY A 192 6.04 0.62 -1.25
C GLY A 192 4.95 1.27 -2.08
N ILE A 193 4.19 0.43 -2.74
CA ILE A 193 3.06 0.83 -3.59
C ILE A 193 1.79 0.24 -3.00
N CYS A 194 0.74 1.06 -2.95
CA CYS A 194 -0.60 0.61 -2.62
C CYS A 194 -1.56 0.90 -3.77
N ALA A 195 -2.54 0.03 -3.93
CA ALA A 195 -3.64 0.20 -4.86
C ALA A 195 -4.93 -0.36 -4.26
N GLY A 196 -6.05 0.28 -4.55
CA GLY A 196 -7.34 -0.10 -3.99
C GLY A 196 -8.51 0.18 -4.92
N LEU A 197 -9.57 -0.56 -4.68
CA LEU A 197 -10.88 -0.40 -5.31
C LEU A 197 -11.92 -0.21 -4.22
N GLY A 198 -12.90 0.65 -4.46
CA GLY A 198 -13.92 0.92 -3.46
C GLY A 198 -15.23 1.42 -4.03
N LEU A 199 -16.20 1.52 -3.13
CA LEU A 199 -17.49 2.15 -3.35
C LEU A 199 -17.64 3.32 -2.40
N GLN A 200 -17.90 4.49 -2.96
CA GLN A 200 -18.18 5.70 -2.20
C GLN A 200 -19.66 6.00 -2.26
N TYR A 201 -20.29 6.20 -1.11
CA TYR A 201 -21.62 6.78 -1.00
C TYR A 201 -21.49 8.24 -0.56
N SER A 202 -22.07 9.14 -1.34
CA SER A 202 -22.04 10.59 -1.10
C SER A 202 -23.43 11.10 -0.77
N HIS A 203 -23.53 11.92 0.29
CA HIS A 203 -24.77 12.60 0.66
C HIS A 203 -24.48 14.08 0.98
N PRO A 204 -25.24 15.04 0.40
CA PRO A 204 -24.92 16.47 0.50
C PRO A 204 -24.89 17.03 1.91
N ALA A 205 -25.68 16.47 2.83
CA ALA A 205 -25.80 16.93 4.21
C ALA A 205 -24.94 16.15 5.20
N VAL A 206 -24.52 14.92 4.85
CA VAL A 206 -23.82 14.02 5.77
C VAL A 206 -22.33 13.92 5.43
N GLY A 207 -21.97 13.92 4.14
CA GLY A 207 -20.61 13.72 3.68
C GLY A 207 -20.45 12.46 2.85
N HIS A 208 -19.27 11.84 2.91
CA HIS A 208 -18.88 10.72 2.06
C HIS A 208 -18.45 9.52 2.90
N PHE A 209 -19.01 8.36 2.60
CA PHE A 209 -18.58 7.07 3.12
C PHE A 209 -17.86 6.32 2.02
N LEU A 210 -16.64 5.88 2.25
CA LEU A 210 -15.85 5.09 1.31
C LEU A 210 -15.54 3.74 1.94
N LEU A 211 -16.06 2.67 1.34
CA LEU A 211 -15.65 1.30 1.63
C LEU A 211 -14.69 0.84 0.54
N GLU A 212 -13.49 0.41 0.91
CA GLU A 212 -12.47 -0.01 -0.04
C GLU A 212 -11.77 -1.32 0.36
N ALA A 213 -11.28 -2.03 -0.64
CA ALA A 213 -10.29 -3.09 -0.52
C ALA A 213 -8.99 -2.61 -1.13
N ARG A 214 -7.90 -2.68 -0.36
CA ARG A 214 -6.58 -2.16 -0.71
C ARG A 214 -5.54 -3.27 -0.59
N CYS A 215 -4.60 -3.31 -1.54
CA CYS A 215 -3.40 -4.12 -1.49
C CYS A 215 -2.19 -3.21 -1.31
N TYR A 216 -1.24 -3.62 -0.47
CA TYR A 216 0.05 -2.97 -0.28
C TYR A 216 1.18 -3.96 -0.57
N TYR A 217 2.19 -3.50 -1.29
CA TYR A 217 3.43 -4.22 -1.54
C TYR A 217 4.62 -3.35 -1.21
N GLY A 218 5.35 -3.73 -0.16
CA GLY A 218 6.56 -3.06 0.28
C GLY A 218 7.72 -3.32 -0.68
N LEU A 219 8.46 -2.29 -1.00
CA LEU A 219 9.69 -2.34 -1.80
C LEU A 219 10.92 -2.32 -0.88
N GLY A 220 10.77 -1.81 0.35
CA GLY A 220 11.79 -1.84 1.39
C GLY A 220 11.89 -3.20 2.07
N ASN A 221 13.07 -3.53 2.60
CA ASN A 221 13.29 -4.69 3.46
C ASN A 221 13.31 -4.27 4.92
N ILE A 222 12.75 -5.07 5.82
CA ILE A 222 12.78 -4.83 7.28
C ILE A 222 14.13 -5.19 7.90
N TYR A 223 14.85 -6.14 7.29
CA TYR A 223 16.22 -6.50 7.64
C TYR A 223 17.22 -5.94 6.62
N GLY A 224 18.50 -6.06 6.90
CA GLY A 224 19.55 -5.83 5.93
C GLY A 224 19.37 -6.72 4.69
N SER A 225 19.88 -6.26 3.54
CA SER A 225 19.77 -6.99 2.27
C SER A 225 21.10 -6.98 1.50
N THR A 226 22.22 -6.85 2.23
CA THR A 226 23.56 -6.95 1.66
C THR A 226 23.95 -8.43 1.48
N LYS A 227 25.04 -8.70 0.77
CA LYS A 227 25.57 -10.07 0.60
C LYS A 227 25.97 -10.75 1.92
N ARG A 228 26.10 -9.99 3.01
CA ARG A 228 26.45 -10.51 4.34
C ARG A 228 25.24 -10.83 5.19
N ASP A 229 24.07 -10.30 4.84
CA ASP A 229 22.84 -10.49 5.58
C ASP A 229 22.22 -11.82 5.21
N TYR A 230 21.58 -12.46 6.22
CA TYR A 230 20.94 -13.75 6.02
C TYR A 230 19.76 -13.70 5.04
N PHE A 231 18.95 -12.64 5.14
CA PHE A 231 17.81 -12.45 4.26
C PHE A 231 18.14 -11.48 3.11
N GLY A 232 18.13 -11.97 1.89
CA GLY A 232 18.23 -11.12 0.70
C GLY A 232 16.93 -10.34 0.42
N LYS A 233 15.79 -10.81 0.98
CA LYS A 233 14.47 -10.17 0.86
C LYS A 233 13.70 -10.33 2.17
N SER A 234 13.04 -9.23 2.60
CA SER A 234 12.17 -9.21 3.79
C SER A 234 11.22 -8.03 3.72
N ASN A 235 10.32 -8.05 2.72
CA ASN A 235 9.41 -6.93 2.46
C ASN A 235 7.98 -7.24 2.91
N HIS A 236 7.27 -6.21 3.36
CA HIS A 236 5.87 -6.32 3.74
C HIS A 236 4.94 -6.52 2.55
N ALA A 237 3.87 -7.29 2.77
CA ALA A 237 2.70 -7.31 1.91
C ALA A 237 1.44 -7.32 2.79
N ALA A 238 0.41 -6.60 2.35
CA ALA A 238 -0.85 -6.51 3.09
C ALA A 238 -2.04 -6.44 2.14
N ILE A 239 -3.15 -7.01 2.61
CA ILE A 239 -4.49 -6.79 2.05
C ILE A 239 -5.32 -6.17 3.16
N GLU A 240 -6.05 -5.11 2.85
CA GLU A 240 -6.81 -4.33 3.83
C GLU A 240 -8.22 -4.08 3.32
N VAL A 241 -9.21 -4.21 4.19
CA VAL A 241 -10.57 -3.70 3.97
C VAL A 241 -10.77 -2.53 4.92
N LYS A 242 -11.13 -1.37 4.37
CA LYS A 242 -11.17 -0.09 5.08
C LYS A 242 -12.49 0.63 4.85
N LEU A 243 -12.98 1.27 5.91
CA LEU A 243 -14.08 2.22 5.88
C LEU A 243 -13.54 3.61 6.22
N ALA A 244 -13.82 4.60 5.38
CA ALA A 244 -13.51 5.99 5.63
C ALA A 244 -14.79 6.84 5.60
N TYR A 245 -14.86 7.80 6.51
CA TYR A 245 -15.90 8.82 6.55
C TYR A 245 -15.25 10.19 6.37
N MET A 246 -15.75 11.00 5.40
CA MET A 246 -15.17 12.29 5.04
C MET A 246 -16.24 13.36 4.92
N ILE A 247 -15.88 14.59 5.33
CA ILE A 247 -16.71 15.79 5.21
C ILE A 247 -15.97 16.83 4.35
N ASP A 248 -16.72 17.57 3.54
CA ASP A 248 -16.18 18.65 2.70
C ASP A 248 -16.04 19.94 3.49
N LEU A 249 -14.83 20.51 3.54
CA LEU A 249 -14.55 21.77 4.23
C LEU A 249 -14.72 22.99 3.33
N LYS A 250 -14.47 22.85 2.00
CA LYS A 250 -14.62 23.93 1.02
C LYS A 250 -15.25 23.42 -0.27
N LYS A 251 -16.33 24.09 -0.69
CA LYS A 251 -16.96 23.90 -2.00
C LYS A 251 -16.82 25.19 -2.79
N LYS A 252 -15.73 25.37 -3.55
CA LYS A 252 -15.60 26.49 -4.52
C LYS A 252 -15.82 25.94 -5.93
N THR A 253 -17.06 25.91 -6.38
CA THR A 253 -17.36 25.73 -7.81
C THR A 253 -17.16 27.09 -8.51
N LYS A 254 -16.04 27.30 -9.18
CA LYS A 254 -15.93 28.39 -10.16
C LYS A 254 -16.76 27.97 -11.38
N LYS A 255 -17.94 28.56 -11.58
CA LYS A 255 -18.59 28.53 -12.89
C LYS A 255 -17.63 29.19 -13.87
N ALA A 256 -17.19 28.50 -14.91
CA ALA A 256 -16.44 29.07 -16.02
C ALA A 256 -17.31 30.17 -16.62
N ASN A 257 -16.84 31.43 -16.58
CA ASN A 257 -17.45 32.54 -17.28
C ASN A 257 -17.22 32.36 -18.78
N ILE A 258 -18.11 31.62 -19.46
CA ILE A 258 -18.11 31.42 -20.93
C ILE A 258 -18.60 32.67 -21.69
N ASN A 259 -19.00 33.76 -21.01
CA ASN A 259 -19.64 34.90 -21.62
C ASN A 259 -18.71 36.13 -21.81
N LYS A 260 -17.45 35.98 -22.23
CA LYS A 260 -16.60 37.15 -22.56
C LYS A 260 -15.76 37.04 -23.84
N GLN A 261 -16.17 36.25 -24.82
CA GLN A 261 -15.56 36.30 -26.15
C GLN A 261 -16.60 36.15 -27.27
N GLN A 262 -17.69 36.92 -27.19
CA GLN A 262 -18.52 37.29 -28.33
C GLN A 262 -18.92 38.77 -28.16
N LYS A 263 -18.01 39.65 -28.52
CA LYS A 263 -18.25 41.00 -29.01
C LYS A 263 -17.10 41.39 -29.91
#